data_43ab4a82d1f43cfc34fabf1bf35c3380
#
_entry.id   43ab4a82d1f43cfc34fabf1bf35c3380
#
_cell.length_a   1.000
_cell.length_b   1.000
_cell.length_c   1.000
_cell.angle_alpha   90.00
_cell.angle_beta   90.00
_cell.angle_gamma   90.00
#
_symmetry.space_group_name_H-M   'P 1'
#
loop_
_entity.id
_entity.type
_entity.pdbx_description
1 polymer ?
#
loop_
_entity_poly.entity_id
_entity_poly.type
_entity_poly.pdbx_seq_one_letter_code
_entity_poly.pdbx_strand_id
1 'polypeptide(L)'
;MKLDVTENVSAVSFNNVPLDRTIMEDTLKIVANAGINVDMISMTAPTSEIFSFGFTVKDDDIPKLLGVVKELRENDCVAPMINSGNRKIVIKTGTMTNTIGFAAKVFEILNRLSAMILMITTGEDEISVLIRNADADAVCAAFEKEFQ
;
A
#
# COMPACT_ATOMS: atom_id res chain seq x y z
N MET A 1 -5.16 21.88 -2.35
CA MET A 1 -4.94 20.44 -2.33
C MET A 1 -4.48 19.94 -3.69
N LYS A 2 -3.63 18.91 -3.73
CA LYS A 2 -3.21 18.26 -4.98
C LYS A 2 -3.46 16.76 -4.86
N LEU A 3 -4.04 16.17 -5.91
CA LEU A 3 -4.16 14.72 -6.05
C LEU A 3 -3.16 14.23 -7.10
N ASP A 4 -2.36 13.24 -6.74
CA ASP A 4 -1.54 12.50 -7.69
C ASP A 4 -2.09 11.06 -7.77
N VAL A 5 -2.41 10.60 -8.98
CA VAL A 5 -3.01 9.27 -9.20
C VAL A 5 -2.05 8.42 -10.02
N THR A 6 -1.78 7.22 -9.51
CA THR A 6 -0.97 6.22 -10.21
C THR A 6 -1.81 4.97 -10.46
N GLU A 7 -1.90 4.56 -11.71
CA GLU A 7 -2.62 3.36 -12.15
C GLU A 7 -1.72 2.12 -12.17
N ASN A 8 -2.33 0.95 -12.30
CA ASN A 8 -1.63 -0.33 -12.46
C ASN A 8 -0.65 -0.62 -11.32
N VAL A 9 -1.17 -0.53 -10.09
CA VAL A 9 -0.43 -0.78 -8.86
C VAL A 9 -0.89 -2.09 -8.24
N SER A 10 0.07 -2.93 -7.85
CA SER A 10 -0.17 -4.19 -7.16
C SER A 10 0.14 -4.07 -5.68
N ALA A 11 -0.74 -4.59 -4.84
CA ALA A 11 -0.47 -4.85 -3.43
C ALA A 11 0.12 -6.25 -3.27
N VAL A 12 1.20 -6.35 -2.52
CA VAL A 12 1.88 -7.60 -2.16
C VAL A 12 1.85 -7.71 -0.64
N SER A 13 1.17 -8.71 -0.10
CA SER A 13 0.91 -8.83 1.34
C SER A 13 1.44 -10.16 1.87
N PHE A 14 2.03 -10.11 3.06
CA PHE A 14 2.52 -11.26 3.82
C PHE A 14 1.81 -11.27 5.17
N ASN A 15 0.98 -12.28 5.40
CA ASN A 15 0.16 -12.38 6.61
C ASN A 15 0.68 -13.47 7.54
N ASN A 16 0.51 -13.28 8.85
CA ASN A 16 0.90 -14.22 9.89
C ASN A 16 2.38 -14.63 9.78
N VAL A 17 3.23 -13.65 9.56
CA VAL A 17 4.68 -13.85 9.47
C VAL A 17 5.24 -14.03 10.87
N PRO A 18 6.09 -15.06 11.11
CA PRO A 18 6.78 -15.20 12.39
C PRO A 18 7.60 -13.96 12.72
N LEU A 19 7.61 -13.57 14.00
CA LEU A 19 8.39 -12.43 14.47
C LEU A 19 9.90 -12.77 14.45
N ASP A 20 10.47 -12.63 13.28
CA ASP A 20 11.91 -12.72 13.04
C ASP A 20 12.36 -11.42 12.39
N ARG A 21 13.37 -10.78 12.97
CA ARG A 21 13.85 -9.45 12.52
C ARG A 21 14.44 -9.46 11.12
N THR A 22 14.86 -10.61 10.61
CA THR A 22 15.51 -10.74 9.30
C THR A 22 14.52 -10.94 8.15
N ILE A 23 13.31 -11.42 8.41
CA ILE A 23 12.34 -11.78 7.35
C ILE A 23 11.99 -10.59 6.45
N MET A 24 11.69 -9.43 7.02
CA MET A 24 11.39 -8.24 6.21
C MET A 24 12.61 -7.80 5.40
N GLU A 25 13.79 -7.78 6.03
CA GLU A 25 15.04 -7.41 5.36
C GLU A 25 15.33 -8.36 4.20
N ASP A 26 15.29 -9.66 4.44
CA ASP A 26 15.56 -10.69 3.44
C ASP A 26 14.54 -10.62 2.29
N THR A 27 13.25 -10.46 2.60
CA THR A 27 12.21 -10.29 1.58
C THR A 27 12.47 -9.07 0.70
N LEU A 28 12.76 -7.92 1.29
CA LEU A 28 13.02 -6.69 0.54
C LEU A 28 14.32 -6.77 -0.27
N LYS A 29 15.35 -7.47 0.23
CA LYS A 29 16.58 -7.74 -0.53
C LYS A 29 16.33 -8.61 -1.76
N ILE A 30 15.56 -9.70 -1.60
CA ILE A 30 15.20 -10.59 -2.71
C ILE A 30 14.43 -9.82 -3.79
N VAL A 31 13.46 -9.01 -3.39
CA VAL A 31 12.67 -8.17 -4.29
C VAL A 31 13.55 -7.14 -5.01
N ALA A 32 14.44 -6.46 -4.29
CA ALA A 32 15.36 -5.49 -4.85
C ALA A 32 16.35 -6.12 -5.83
N ASN A 33 16.89 -7.31 -5.52
CA ASN A 33 17.79 -8.05 -6.39
C ASN A 33 17.12 -8.51 -7.69
N ALA A 34 15.80 -8.69 -7.68
CA ALA A 34 15.00 -8.95 -8.88
C ALA A 34 14.76 -7.71 -9.75
N GLY A 35 15.25 -6.54 -9.35
CA GLY A 35 15.06 -5.28 -10.07
C GLY A 35 13.67 -4.66 -9.87
N ILE A 36 13.01 -4.96 -8.76
CA ILE A 36 11.66 -4.47 -8.43
C ILE A 36 11.78 -3.29 -7.46
N ASN A 37 11.20 -2.16 -7.82
CA ASN A 37 11.09 -1.01 -6.93
C ASN A 37 9.82 -1.11 -6.07
N VAL A 38 9.99 -0.97 -4.77
CA VAL A 38 8.90 -0.92 -3.78
C VAL A 38 8.54 0.53 -3.49
N ASP A 39 7.25 0.86 -3.50
CA ASP A 39 6.78 2.24 -3.25
C ASP A 39 6.19 2.40 -1.84
N MET A 40 4.95 1.97 -1.62
CA MET A 40 4.35 2.00 -0.28
C MET A 40 4.81 0.78 0.53
N ILE A 41 5.08 0.97 1.82
CA ILE A 41 5.35 -0.12 2.77
C ILE A 41 4.52 0.11 4.02
N SER A 42 3.90 -0.95 4.52
CA SER A 42 3.11 -0.91 5.75
C SER A 42 3.24 -2.22 6.52
N MET A 43 3.23 -2.15 7.83
CA MET A 43 3.21 -3.33 8.69
C MET A 43 2.28 -3.13 9.87
N THR A 44 1.75 -4.22 10.41
CA THR A 44 1.02 -4.21 11.67
C THR A 44 1.99 -4.34 12.84
N ALA A 45 1.61 -3.79 13.98
CA ALA A 45 2.33 -4.07 15.21
C ALA A 45 2.28 -5.58 15.51
N PRO A 46 3.39 -6.19 15.95
CA PRO A 46 3.39 -7.60 16.32
C PRO A 46 2.36 -7.91 17.40
N THR A 47 1.62 -9.00 17.21
CA THR A 47 0.68 -9.55 18.19
C THR A 47 1.07 -10.98 18.46
N SER A 48 1.35 -11.34 19.74
CA SER A 48 2.01 -12.58 20.08
C SER A 48 3.36 -12.68 19.34
N GLU A 49 3.64 -13.71 18.60
CA GLU A 49 4.91 -13.88 17.88
C GLU A 49 4.74 -13.80 16.37
N ILE A 50 3.71 -13.07 15.91
CA ILE A 50 3.40 -12.87 14.48
C ILE A 50 3.13 -11.42 14.15
N PHE A 51 3.34 -11.07 12.89
CA PHE A 51 2.96 -9.78 12.31
C PHE A 51 2.57 -9.93 10.84
N SER A 52 2.04 -8.88 10.25
CA SER A 52 1.76 -8.81 8.81
C SER A 52 2.43 -7.57 8.24
N PHE A 53 2.91 -7.67 7.02
CA PHE A 53 3.44 -6.52 6.29
C PHE A 53 3.09 -6.62 4.82
N GLY A 54 3.19 -5.53 4.13
CA GLY A 54 2.96 -5.48 2.70
C GLY A 54 3.61 -4.27 2.07
N PHE A 55 3.68 -4.30 0.77
CA PHE A 55 4.19 -3.20 -0.04
C PHE A 55 3.47 -3.14 -1.39
N THR A 56 3.70 -2.06 -2.12
CA THR A 56 3.19 -1.91 -3.47
C THR A 56 4.31 -1.94 -4.48
N VAL A 57 4.01 -2.52 -5.64
CA VAL A 57 4.87 -2.55 -6.83
C VAL A 57 4.02 -2.21 -8.05
N LYS A 58 4.66 -1.92 -9.17
CA LYS A 58 3.96 -1.77 -10.45
C LYS A 58 3.43 -3.13 -10.92
N ASP A 59 2.27 -3.16 -11.57
CA ASP A 59 1.73 -4.39 -12.18
C ASP A 59 2.74 -5.03 -13.13
N ASP A 60 3.51 -4.23 -13.88
CA ASP A 60 4.54 -4.71 -14.82
C ASP A 60 5.67 -5.50 -14.15
N ASP A 61 5.87 -5.33 -12.84
CA ASP A 61 6.89 -6.04 -12.08
C ASP A 61 6.41 -7.38 -11.50
N ILE A 62 5.12 -7.70 -11.62
CA ILE A 62 4.56 -8.95 -11.09
C ILE A 62 5.22 -10.19 -11.71
N PRO A 63 5.50 -10.29 -13.03
CA PRO A 63 6.21 -11.43 -13.57
C PRO A 63 7.59 -11.66 -12.90
N LYS A 64 8.34 -10.60 -12.60
CA LYS A 64 9.61 -10.68 -11.87
C LYS A 64 9.40 -11.18 -10.43
N LEU A 65 8.38 -10.67 -9.75
CA LEU A 65 8.04 -11.11 -8.40
C LEU A 65 7.68 -12.59 -8.36
N LEU A 66 6.87 -13.07 -9.30
CA LEU A 66 6.52 -14.49 -9.40
C LEU A 66 7.74 -15.36 -9.64
N GLY A 67 8.75 -14.87 -10.34
CA GLY A 67 10.02 -15.53 -10.55
C GLY A 67 10.84 -15.78 -9.28
N VAL A 68 10.63 -14.97 -8.23
CA VAL A 68 11.36 -15.10 -6.95
C VAL A 68 10.50 -15.64 -5.80
N VAL A 69 9.24 -15.96 -6.03
CA VAL A 69 8.33 -16.50 -4.99
C VAL A 69 8.90 -17.78 -4.35
N LYS A 70 9.55 -18.65 -5.13
CA LYS A 70 10.18 -19.85 -4.59
C LYS A 70 11.28 -19.51 -3.59
N GLU A 71 12.15 -18.55 -3.91
CA GLU A 71 13.21 -18.07 -3.03
C GLU A 71 12.64 -17.46 -1.74
N LEU A 72 11.56 -16.68 -1.85
CA LEU A 72 10.85 -16.14 -0.69
C LEU A 72 10.34 -17.23 0.24
N ARG A 73 9.82 -18.34 -0.31
CA ARG A 73 9.36 -19.49 0.49
C ARG A 73 10.51 -20.27 1.15
N GLU A 74 11.63 -20.43 0.45
CA GLU A 74 12.80 -21.16 0.95
C GLU A 74 13.49 -20.45 2.13
N ASN A 75 13.33 -19.13 2.24
CA ASN A 75 13.84 -18.32 3.35
C ASN A 75 12.85 -18.20 4.54
N ASP A 76 12.00 -19.20 4.75
CA ASP A 76 10.95 -19.22 5.79
C ASP A 76 9.94 -18.05 5.69
N CYS A 77 9.92 -17.38 4.55
CA CYS A 77 8.92 -16.35 4.28
C CYS A 77 7.60 -17.00 3.90
N VAL A 78 6.53 -16.42 4.37
CA VAL A 78 5.17 -16.78 3.96
C VAL A 78 4.97 -16.42 2.49
N ALA A 79 4.24 -17.24 1.74
CA ALA A 79 3.91 -16.90 0.36
C ALA A 79 3.12 -15.60 0.28
N PRO A 80 3.48 -14.68 -0.61
CA PRO A 80 2.75 -13.43 -0.76
C PRO A 80 1.35 -13.64 -1.32
N MET A 81 0.42 -12.80 -0.87
CA MET A 81 -0.85 -12.56 -1.55
C MET A 81 -0.67 -11.34 -2.46
N ILE A 82 -1.06 -11.48 -3.73
CA ILE A 82 -0.90 -10.43 -4.75
C ILE A 82 -2.28 -9.99 -5.23
N ASN A 83 -2.50 -8.67 -5.21
CA ASN A 83 -3.71 -8.05 -5.74
C ASN A 83 -3.30 -6.93 -6.70
N SER A 84 -3.55 -7.13 -7.98
CA SER A 84 -3.11 -6.25 -9.08
C SER A 84 -4.24 -5.39 -9.64
N GLY A 85 -3.88 -4.42 -10.49
CA GLY A 85 -4.84 -3.58 -11.20
C GLY A 85 -5.52 -2.53 -10.32
N ASN A 86 -4.82 -2.03 -9.31
CA ASN A 86 -5.34 -1.02 -8.40
C ASN A 86 -4.82 0.38 -8.75
N ARG A 87 -5.37 1.38 -8.09
CA ARG A 87 -4.90 2.77 -8.18
C ARG A 87 -4.41 3.26 -6.83
N LYS A 88 -3.25 3.90 -6.85
CA LYS A 88 -2.73 4.68 -5.72
C LYS A 88 -3.15 6.13 -5.90
N ILE A 89 -3.77 6.71 -4.87
CA ILE A 89 -4.13 8.12 -4.81
C ILE A 89 -3.33 8.75 -3.67
N VAL A 90 -2.54 9.76 -4.00
CA VAL A 90 -1.79 10.58 -3.03
C VAL A 90 -2.51 11.90 -2.86
N ILE A 91 -2.93 12.18 -1.64
CA ILE A 91 -3.65 13.40 -1.26
C ILE A 91 -2.65 14.31 -0.54
N LYS A 92 -2.23 15.39 -1.21
CA LYS A 92 -1.28 16.37 -0.68
C LYS A 92 -2.01 17.64 -0.27
N THR A 93 -1.83 18.08 0.96
CA THR A 93 -2.52 19.26 1.48
C THR A 93 -1.61 20.47 1.69
N GLY A 94 -0.30 20.26 1.78
CA GLY A 94 0.66 21.32 2.15
C GLY A 94 0.53 21.85 3.58
N THR A 95 -0.52 21.45 4.31
CA THR A 95 -0.85 21.93 5.66
C THR A 95 -1.32 20.83 6.62
N MET A 96 -1.11 19.57 6.26
CA MET A 96 -1.66 18.42 7.02
C MET A 96 -1.18 18.39 8.47
N THR A 97 0.05 18.78 8.72
CA THR A 97 0.64 18.87 10.07
C THR A 97 -0.13 19.79 11.02
N ASN A 98 -0.91 20.74 10.48
CA ASN A 98 -1.67 21.72 11.25
C ASN A 98 -3.19 21.53 11.17
N THR A 99 -3.67 20.50 10.46
CA THR A 99 -5.12 20.30 10.26
C THR A 99 -5.58 19.05 11.02
N ILE A 100 -6.02 19.28 12.26
CA ILE A 100 -6.63 18.22 13.08
C ILE A 100 -7.86 17.67 12.35
N GLY A 101 -7.95 16.34 12.23
CA GLY A 101 -9.12 15.67 11.65
C GLY A 101 -9.04 15.46 10.13
N PHE A 102 -7.96 15.85 9.46
CA PHE A 102 -7.83 15.64 8.01
C PHE A 102 -7.94 14.14 7.63
N ALA A 103 -7.23 13.27 8.32
CA ALA A 103 -7.32 11.83 8.09
C ALA A 103 -8.77 11.31 8.31
N ALA A 104 -9.45 11.78 9.35
CA ALA A 104 -10.84 11.41 9.61
C ALA A 104 -11.76 11.80 8.43
N LYS A 105 -11.55 12.96 7.84
CA LYS A 105 -12.31 13.42 6.68
C LYS A 105 -12.04 12.57 5.43
N VAL A 106 -10.79 12.20 5.19
CA VAL A 106 -10.43 11.27 4.11
C VAL A 106 -11.15 9.94 4.27
N PHE A 107 -11.12 9.35 5.47
CA PHE A 107 -11.80 8.08 5.75
C PHE A 107 -13.32 8.19 5.67
N GLU A 108 -13.92 9.30 6.10
CA GLU A 108 -15.35 9.56 5.94
C GLU A 108 -15.79 9.49 4.46
N ILE A 109 -15.01 10.11 3.57
CA ILE A 109 -15.29 10.10 2.12
C ILE A 109 -15.14 8.68 1.57
N LEU A 110 -14.06 7.98 1.87
CA LEU A 110 -13.83 6.61 1.42
C LEU A 110 -14.93 5.66 1.90
N ASN A 111 -15.35 5.79 3.16
CA ASN A 111 -16.42 4.97 3.72
C ASN A 111 -17.79 5.28 3.09
N ARG A 112 -18.12 6.56 2.89
CA ARG A 112 -19.37 6.98 2.23
C ARG A 112 -19.52 6.38 0.82
N LEU A 113 -18.39 6.22 0.12
CA LEU A 113 -18.34 5.61 -1.21
C LEU A 113 -18.17 4.09 -1.18
N SER A 114 -18.10 3.49 -0.01
CA SER A 114 -17.80 2.06 0.17
C SER A 114 -16.54 1.61 -0.57
N ALA A 115 -15.56 2.51 -0.69
CA ALA A 115 -14.30 2.23 -1.35
C ALA A 115 -13.47 1.22 -0.54
N MET A 116 -12.98 0.16 -1.22
CA MET A 116 -12.13 -0.83 -0.57
C MET A 116 -10.70 -0.32 -0.51
N ILE A 117 -10.21 -0.04 0.70
CA ILE A 117 -8.83 0.34 0.95
C ILE A 117 -7.98 -0.93 1.08
N LEU A 118 -6.93 -1.04 0.26
CA LEU A 118 -6.00 -2.17 0.27
C LEU A 118 -4.74 -1.86 1.06
N MET A 119 -4.31 -0.62 1.07
CA MET A 119 -3.16 -0.14 1.83
C MET A 119 -3.29 1.37 2.06
N ILE A 120 -2.75 1.84 3.16
CA ILE A 120 -2.63 3.26 3.46
C ILE A 120 -1.27 3.55 4.07
N THR A 121 -0.68 4.67 3.67
CA THR A 121 0.53 5.21 4.28
C THR A 121 0.39 6.72 4.41
N THR A 122 1.12 7.31 5.34
CA THR A 122 1.09 8.76 5.58
C THR A 122 2.49 9.33 5.60
N GLY A 123 2.65 10.53 5.08
CA GLY A 123 3.82 11.39 5.23
C GLY A 123 3.50 12.62 6.06
N GLU A 124 4.38 13.61 6.08
CA GLU A 124 4.17 14.87 6.81
C GLU A 124 3.01 15.71 6.24
N ASP A 125 2.86 15.73 4.94
CA ASP A 125 1.91 16.56 4.20
C ASP A 125 1.02 15.79 3.23
N GLU A 126 1.04 14.45 3.32
CA GLU A 126 0.29 13.59 2.41
C GLU A 126 -0.30 12.34 3.07
N ILE A 127 -1.41 11.88 2.51
CA ILE A 127 -1.96 10.54 2.74
C ILE A 127 -1.97 9.82 1.40
N SER A 128 -1.41 8.63 1.36
CA SER A 128 -1.45 7.73 0.20
C SER A 128 -2.41 6.58 0.47
N VAL A 129 -3.37 6.37 -0.41
CA VAL A 129 -4.30 5.24 -0.34
C VAL A 129 -4.21 4.39 -1.60
N LEU A 130 -4.15 3.08 -1.43
CA LEU A 130 -4.32 2.12 -2.51
C LEU A 130 -5.74 1.57 -2.46
N ILE A 131 -6.48 1.74 -3.54
CA ILE A 131 -7.88 1.31 -3.66
C ILE A 131 -8.11 0.55 -4.95
N ARG A 132 -9.23 -0.17 -5.03
CA ARG A 132 -9.60 -0.86 -6.27
C ARG A 132 -9.81 0.14 -7.40
N ASN A 133 -9.42 -0.25 -8.60
CA ASN A 133 -9.62 0.57 -9.81
C ASN A 133 -11.08 1.03 -9.99
N ALA A 134 -12.03 0.15 -9.70
CA ALA A 134 -13.46 0.45 -9.84
C ALA A 134 -13.96 1.59 -8.95
N ASP A 135 -13.30 1.83 -7.83
CA ASP A 135 -13.71 2.85 -6.84
C ASP A 135 -13.01 4.20 -7.10
N ALA A 136 -11.93 4.21 -7.88
CA ALA A 136 -10.98 5.33 -7.93
C ALA A 136 -11.54 6.62 -8.52
N ASP A 137 -12.30 6.54 -9.60
CA ASP A 137 -12.85 7.74 -10.25
C ASP A 137 -13.84 8.47 -9.34
N ALA A 138 -14.71 7.73 -8.66
CA ALA A 138 -15.66 8.30 -7.70
C ALA A 138 -14.95 8.92 -6.49
N VAL A 139 -13.89 8.28 -6.01
CA VAL A 139 -13.09 8.76 -4.89
C VAL A 139 -12.34 10.05 -5.27
N CYS A 140 -11.69 10.09 -6.43
CA CYS A 140 -11.01 11.30 -6.91
C CYS A 140 -11.98 12.47 -7.03
N ALA A 141 -13.13 12.28 -7.67
CA ALA A 141 -14.15 13.31 -7.82
C ALA A 141 -14.67 13.83 -6.46
N ALA A 142 -14.85 12.93 -5.50
CA ALA A 142 -15.27 13.31 -4.15
C ALA A 142 -14.19 14.12 -3.41
N PHE A 143 -12.93 13.72 -3.51
CA PHE A 143 -11.82 14.48 -2.90
C PHE A 143 -11.68 15.88 -3.52
N GLU A 144 -11.73 15.98 -4.85
CA GLU A 144 -11.69 17.27 -5.53
C GLU A 144 -12.81 18.22 -5.08
N LYS A 145 -14.01 17.68 -4.88
CA LYS A 145 -15.17 18.46 -4.42
C LYS A 145 -15.07 18.91 -2.97
N GLU A 146 -14.61 18.03 -2.08
CA GLU A 146 -14.63 18.28 -0.63
C GLU A 146 -13.45 19.10 -0.12
N PHE A 147 -12.35 19.09 -0.86
CA PHE A 147 -11.11 19.76 -0.46
C PHE A 147 -10.72 20.95 -1.36
N GLN A 148 -11.67 21.49 -2.12
CA GLN A 148 -11.49 22.72 -2.89
C GLN A 148 -11.30 23.94 -2.00
#